data_cb74e1e2ee0d9de4e1c21da0aa034d47
#
_entry.id   cb74e1e2ee0d9de4e1c21da0aa034d47
#
_cell.length_a   1.000
_cell.length_b   1.000
_cell.length_c   1.000
_cell.angle_alpha   90.00
_cell.angle_beta   90.00
_cell.angle_gamma   90.00
#
_symmetry.space_group_name_H-M   'P 1'
#
loop_
_entity.id
_entity.type
_entity.pdbx_description
1 polymer ?
#
loop_
_entity_poly.entity_id
_entity_poly.type
_entity_poly.pdbx_seq_one_letter_code
_entity_poly.pdbx_strand_id
1 'polypeptide(L)'
;MKRRTLLLGLPLISRFAQAEGVKRPWPADKPTPALDLPGFRLADARGQVVLLNFWASWCPPCRDELPSLELLEAALEKQDFRVVAVNYRETDAALKRFLDVMPSSLAVVRDADGSVAKSFGAKVFPTSVLIGRDGRAAFTVVGEMEWNRDPARSWIAPYLKQGNKA
;
A
#
# COMPACT_ATOMS: atom_id res chain seq x y z
N MET A 1 -57.38 -31.50 -6.44
CA MET A 1 -56.73 -30.26 -6.01
C MET A 1 -55.21 -30.46 -5.99
N LYS A 2 -54.47 -29.92 -7.01
CA LYS A 2 -53.01 -30.13 -7.17
C LYS A 2 -52.29 -28.92 -6.53
N ARG A 3 -51.57 -29.16 -5.43
CA ARG A 3 -50.73 -28.13 -4.78
C ARG A 3 -49.46 -27.97 -5.61
N ARG A 4 -49.28 -26.78 -6.23
CA ARG A 4 -48.02 -26.36 -6.87
C ARG A 4 -47.09 -25.80 -5.81
N THR A 5 -46.03 -26.50 -5.51
CA THR A 5 -44.93 -26.00 -4.64
C THR A 5 -44.05 -25.10 -5.52
N LEU A 6 -44.04 -23.78 -5.25
CA LEU A 6 -43.06 -22.85 -5.83
C LEU A 6 -41.74 -23.00 -5.07
N LEU A 7 -40.75 -23.53 -5.75
CA LEU A 7 -39.35 -23.49 -5.30
C LEU A 7 -38.77 -22.08 -5.60
N LEU A 8 -38.68 -21.22 -4.59
CA LEU A 8 -37.94 -19.97 -4.65
C LEU A 8 -36.42 -20.30 -4.64
N GLY A 9 -35.81 -20.29 -5.84
CA GLY A 9 -34.37 -20.36 -5.95
C GLY A 9 -33.71 -19.05 -5.44
N LEU A 10 -32.98 -19.12 -4.32
CA LEU A 10 -32.09 -18.04 -3.90
C LEU A 10 -30.95 -17.90 -4.93
N PRO A 11 -30.66 -16.67 -5.40
CA PRO A 11 -29.47 -16.46 -6.22
C PRO A 11 -28.23 -16.67 -5.35
N LEU A 12 -27.39 -17.63 -5.72
CA LEU A 12 -26.01 -17.73 -5.20
C LEU A 12 -25.24 -16.47 -5.67
N ILE A 13 -25.13 -15.50 -4.79
CA ILE A 13 -24.20 -14.37 -5.00
C ILE A 13 -22.81 -14.95 -4.79
N SER A 14 -22.16 -15.32 -5.91
CA SER A 14 -20.75 -15.71 -5.94
C SER A 14 -19.95 -14.46 -5.56
N ARG A 15 -19.53 -14.34 -4.29
CA ARG A 15 -18.51 -13.39 -3.89
C ARG A 15 -17.22 -13.86 -4.57
N PHE A 16 -16.83 -13.16 -5.64
CA PHE A 16 -15.46 -13.24 -6.12
C PHE A 16 -14.57 -12.83 -4.93
N ALA A 17 -13.86 -13.79 -4.36
CA ALA A 17 -12.81 -13.51 -3.39
C ALA A 17 -11.73 -12.75 -4.16
N GLN A 18 -11.68 -11.44 -3.98
CA GLN A 18 -10.52 -10.65 -4.38
C GLN A 18 -9.33 -11.23 -3.62
N ALA A 19 -8.25 -11.51 -4.33
CA ALA A 19 -7.04 -12.03 -3.72
C ALA A 19 -6.47 -10.94 -2.82
N GLU A 20 -6.70 -11.07 -1.51
CA GLU A 20 -6.13 -10.14 -0.53
C GLU A 20 -4.60 -10.24 -0.52
N GLY A 21 -3.94 -9.10 -0.36
CA GLY A 21 -2.49 -9.02 -0.29
C GLY A 21 -1.90 -9.90 0.82
N VAL A 22 -0.79 -10.56 0.53
CA VAL A 22 -0.11 -11.47 1.46
C VAL A 22 0.91 -10.71 2.30
N LYS A 23 0.64 -10.61 3.61
CA LYS A 23 1.57 -10.03 4.59
C LYS A 23 2.70 -11.01 4.92
N ARG A 24 3.95 -10.51 4.91
CA ARG A 24 5.15 -11.24 5.32
C ARG A 24 6.01 -10.36 6.22
N PRO A 25 6.59 -10.88 7.32
CA PRO A 25 7.52 -10.12 8.14
C PRO A 25 8.75 -9.72 7.31
N TRP A 26 9.33 -8.55 7.60
CA TRP A 26 10.62 -8.19 7.03
C TRP A 26 11.71 -9.11 7.64
N PRO A 27 12.65 -9.65 6.84
CA PRO A 27 13.69 -10.50 7.38
C PRO A 27 14.54 -9.75 8.41
N ALA A 28 14.76 -10.37 9.59
CA ALA A 28 15.41 -9.71 10.72
C ALA A 28 16.89 -9.34 10.46
N ASP A 29 17.55 -10.11 9.59
CA ASP A 29 18.93 -9.92 9.15
C ASP A 29 19.09 -8.96 7.99
N LYS A 30 17.98 -8.56 7.34
CA LYS A 30 18.01 -7.67 6.19
C LYS A 30 17.87 -6.21 6.64
N PRO A 31 18.88 -5.34 6.40
CA PRO A 31 18.73 -3.91 6.68
C PRO A 31 17.65 -3.30 5.80
N THR A 32 17.01 -2.24 6.30
CA THR A 32 16.09 -1.43 5.48
C THR A 32 16.88 -0.75 4.38
N PRO A 33 16.54 -0.94 3.11
CA PRO A 33 17.22 -0.25 2.03
C PRO A 33 17.04 1.26 2.10
N ALA A 34 18.00 2.01 1.57
CA ALA A 34 17.84 3.45 1.39
C ALA A 34 16.79 3.73 0.30
N LEU A 35 16.00 4.78 0.53
CA LEU A 35 15.16 5.40 -0.48
C LEU A 35 15.48 6.89 -0.49
N ASP A 36 16.03 7.38 -1.58
CA ASP A 36 16.33 8.77 -1.84
C ASP A 36 15.95 9.08 -3.30
N LEU A 37 14.76 9.63 -3.47
CA LEU A 37 14.20 9.99 -4.76
C LEU A 37 13.79 11.46 -4.75
N PRO A 38 13.75 12.13 -5.90
CA PRO A 38 13.20 13.48 -5.99
C PRO A 38 11.82 13.56 -5.33
N GLY A 39 11.69 14.41 -4.32
CA GLY A 39 10.46 14.61 -3.56
C GLY A 39 10.34 13.81 -2.26
N PHE A 40 11.16 12.77 -2.03
CA PHE A 40 11.12 12.04 -0.75
C PHE A 40 12.42 11.29 -0.44
N ARG A 41 12.92 11.48 0.78
CA ARG A 41 14.03 10.72 1.35
C ARG A 41 13.58 10.02 2.64
N LEU A 42 13.72 8.70 2.67
CA LEU A 42 13.27 7.90 3.83
C LEU A 42 14.01 8.26 5.12
N ALA A 43 15.28 8.65 5.03
CA ALA A 43 16.08 9.04 6.20
C ALA A 43 15.50 10.27 6.92
N ASP A 44 14.82 11.16 6.19
CA ASP A 44 14.23 12.39 6.74
C ASP A 44 12.85 12.12 7.40
N ALA A 45 12.29 10.94 7.21
CA ALA A 45 11.00 10.53 7.78
C ALA A 45 11.12 9.79 9.14
N ARG A 46 12.27 9.87 9.79
CA ARG A 46 12.43 9.28 11.13
C ARG A 46 11.47 9.90 12.14
N GLY A 47 10.90 9.06 13.00
CA GLY A 47 9.83 9.44 13.91
C GLY A 47 8.43 9.28 13.33
N GLN A 48 8.30 9.12 12.00
CA GLN A 48 7.05 8.81 11.33
C GLN A 48 6.96 7.31 11.02
N VAL A 49 5.74 6.80 10.92
CA VAL A 49 5.45 5.50 10.31
C VAL A 49 5.19 5.73 8.83
N VAL A 50 5.94 5.05 7.97
CA VAL A 50 5.83 5.21 6.52
C VAL A 50 5.38 3.93 5.86
N LEU A 51 4.32 4.00 5.06
CA LEU A 51 3.91 2.92 4.17
C LEU A 51 4.39 3.24 2.76
N LEU A 52 5.44 2.55 2.31
CA LEU A 52 5.89 2.61 0.92
C LEU A 52 5.00 1.71 0.09
N ASN A 53 4.40 2.24 -0.98
CA ASN A 53 3.59 1.46 -1.92
C ASN A 53 4.25 1.51 -3.30
N PHE A 54 4.75 0.38 -3.77
CA PHE A 54 5.34 0.22 -5.10
C PHE A 54 4.25 -0.12 -6.10
N TRP A 55 4.07 0.75 -7.11
CA TRP A 55 2.96 0.68 -8.05
C TRP A 55 3.31 1.17 -9.45
N ALA A 56 2.40 0.98 -10.40
CA ALA A 56 2.50 1.56 -11.74
C ALA A 56 1.12 1.88 -12.31
N SER A 57 1.02 2.86 -13.20
CA SER A 57 -0.25 3.27 -13.81
C SER A 57 -0.85 2.21 -14.74
N TRP A 58 -0.04 1.35 -15.31
CA TRP A 58 -0.46 0.22 -16.15
C TRP A 58 -0.87 -1.03 -15.36
N CYS A 59 -0.81 -1.00 -14.02
CA CYS A 59 -1.15 -2.10 -13.14
C CYS A 59 -2.58 -1.90 -12.60
N PRO A 60 -3.60 -2.65 -13.07
CA PRO A 60 -4.98 -2.46 -12.63
C PRO A 60 -5.17 -2.59 -11.12
N PRO A 61 -4.71 -3.67 -10.41
CA PRO A 61 -4.89 -3.77 -8.96
C PRO A 61 -4.17 -2.67 -8.18
N CYS A 62 -3.08 -2.10 -8.73
CA CYS A 62 -2.42 -0.96 -8.10
C CYS A 62 -3.33 0.28 -8.09
N ARG A 63 -4.02 0.53 -9.21
CA ARG A 63 -4.95 1.66 -9.32
C ARG A 63 -6.17 1.49 -8.40
N ASP A 64 -6.64 0.26 -8.30
CA ASP A 64 -7.83 -0.08 -7.52
C ASP A 64 -7.59 0.12 -6.01
N GLU A 65 -6.35 -0.06 -5.52
CA GLU A 65 -6.02 0.15 -4.10
C GLU A 65 -5.69 1.61 -3.71
N LEU A 66 -5.33 2.51 -4.67
CA LEU A 66 -4.95 3.90 -4.36
C LEU A 66 -5.98 4.65 -3.50
N PRO A 67 -7.30 4.59 -3.77
CA PRO A 67 -8.28 5.27 -2.93
C PRO A 67 -8.27 4.79 -1.48
N SER A 68 -8.03 3.50 -1.23
CA SER A 68 -7.96 2.95 0.12
C SER A 68 -6.72 3.41 0.89
N LEU A 69 -5.59 3.62 0.18
CA LEU A 69 -4.37 4.20 0.73
C LEU A 69 -4.57 5.67 1.13
N GLU A 70 -5.26 6.47 0.31
CA GLU A 70 -5.61 7.86 0.61
C GLU A 70 -6.50 7.97 1.85
N LEU A 71 -7.52 7.10 1.93
CA LEU A 71 -8.40 7.03 3.11
C LEU A 71 -7.64 6.61 4.36
N LEU A 72 -6.69 5.69 4.25
CA LEU A 72 -5.82 5.29 5.35
C LEU A 72 -4.96 6.46 5.82
N GLU A 73 -4.29 7.15 4.91
CA GLU A 73 -3.42 8.29 5.25
C GLU A 73 -4.22 9.39 5.94
N ALA A 74 -5.37 9.79 5.39
CA ALA A 74 -6.25 10.79 5.97
C ALA A 74 -6.73 10.39 7.38
N ALA A 75 -7.08 9.11 7.60
CA ALA A 75 -7.51 8.62 8.90
C ALA A 75 -6.40 8.58 9.96
N LEU A 76 -5.13 8.55 9.54
CA LEU A 76 -3.95 8.45 10.40
C LEU A 76 -3.08 9.72 10.41
N GLU A 77 -3.51 10.81 9.76
CA GLU A 77 -2.77 12.06 9.62
C GLU A 77 -2.19 12.57 10.97
N LYS A 78 -2.99 12.51 12.04
CA LYS A 78 -2.61 12.98 13.38
C LYS A 78 -1.66 12.03 14.13
N GLN A 79 -1.26 10.91 13.53
CA GLN A 79 -0.46 9.88 14.16
C GLN A 79 0.95 9.78 13.57
N ASP A 80 1.44 10.83 12.90
CA ASP A 80 2.72 10.84 12.19
C ASP A 80 2.85 9.63 11.24
N PHE A 81 1.80 9.37 10.49
CA PHE A 81 1.72 8.34 9.48
C PHE A 81 1.73 8.96 8.08
N ARG A 82 2.42 8.32 7.15
CA ARG A 82 2.50 8.77 5.76
C ARG A 82 2.48 7.57 4.80
N VAL A 83 1.78 7.74 3.68
CA VAL A 83 1.91 6.86 2.51
C VAL A 83 2.80 7.53 1.47
N VAL A 84 3.74 6.77 0.90
CA VAL A 84 4.57 7.21 -0.22
C VAL A 84 4.38 6.24 -1.38
N ALA A 85 3.73 6.72 -2.43
CA ALA A 85 3.44 5.94 -3.64
C ALA A 85 4.65 6.01 -4.58
N VAL A 86 5.45 4.93 -4.61
CA VAL A 86 6.67 4.82 -5.42
C VAL A 86 6.33 4.26 -6.80
N ASN A 87 6.31 5.13 -7.81
CA ASN A 87 5.95 4.77 -9.17
C ASN A 87 7.11 4.09 -9.89
N TYR A 88 6.86 2.89 -10.41
CA TYR A 88 7.88 2.02 -10.98
C TYR A 88 8.09 2.24 -12.48
N ARG A 89 9.29 2.72 -12.86
CA ARG A 89 9.84 2.75 -14.22
C ARG A 89 8.96 3.42 -15.29
N GLU A 90 8.18 4.41 -14.91
CA GLU A 90 7.44 5.21 -15.88
C GLU A 90 8.15 6.54 -16.15
N THR A 91 7.87 7.14 -17.30
CA THR A 91 8.35 8.49 -17.62
C THR A 91 7.52 9.53 -16.88
N ASP A 92 8.07 10.74 -16.66
CA ASP A 92 7.33 11.86 -16.08
C ASP A 92 6.07 12.16 -16.87
N ALA A 93 6.14 12.08 -18.21
CA ALA A 93 5.01 12.33 -19.09
C ALA A 93 3.91 11.26 -18.94
N ALA A 94 4.28 9.98 -18.74
CA ALA A 94 3.30 8.91 -18.53
C ALA A 94 2.61 9.06 -17.16
N LEU A 95 3.40 9.27 -16.11
CA LEU A 95 2.90 9.48 -14.76
C LEU A 95 2.00 10.72 -14.68
N LYS A 96 2.44 11.83 -15.30
CA LYS A 96 1.62 13.05 -15.36
C LYS A 96 0.27 12.81 -16.03
N ARG A 97 0.25 12.16 -17.20
CA ARG A 97 -1.01 11.85 -17.91
C ARG A 97 -1.96 11.02 -17.05
N PHE A 98 -1.40 10.06 -16.30
CA PHE A 98 -2.22 9.26 -15.39
C PHE A 98 -2.82 10.12 -14.26
N LEU A 99 -2.00 10.94 -13.60
CA LEU A 99 -2.43 11.80 -12.49
C LEU A 99 -3.38 12.93 -12.95
N ASP A 100 -3.31 13.36 -14.21
CA ASP A 100 -4.28 14.32 -14.78
C ASP A 100 -5.69 13.70 -14.89
N VAL A 101 -5.81 12.37 -15.06
CA VAL A 101 -7.08 11.63 -15.17
C VAL A 101 -7.52 11.06 -13.82
N MET A 102 -6.58 10.59 -13.01
CA MET A 102 -6.80 10.03 -11.68
C MET A 102 -5.89 10.77 -10.68
N PRO A 103 -6.30 11.95 -10.22
CA PRO A 103 -5.54 12.71 -9.22
C PRO A 103 -5.39 11.91 -7.94
N SER A 104 -4.24 12.06 -7.27
CA SER A 104 -3.98 11.44 -5.97
C SER A 104 -3.50 12.47 -4.96
N SER A 105 -3.97 12.35 -3.73
CA SER A 105 -3.51 13.15 -2.59
C SER A 105 -2.22 12.64 -1.97
N LEU A 106 -1.80 11.41 -2.33
CA LEU A 106 -0.60 10.78 -1.80
C LEU A 106 0.68 11.47 -2.30
N ALA A 107 1.75 11.36 -1.51
CA ALA A 107 3.08 11.69 -1.98
C ALA A 107 3.53 10.69 -3.05
N VAL A 108 3.50 11.09 -4.32
CA VAL A 108 3.93 10.26 -5.45
C VAL A 108 5.36 10.60 -5.80
N VAL A 109 6.25 9.60 -5.79
CA VAL A 109 7.66 9.72 -6.22
C VAL A 109 7.98 8.69 -7.30
N ARG A 110 8.90 9.03 -8.20
CA ARG A 110 9.20 8.20 -9.37
C ARG A 110 10.53 7.46 -9.21
N ASP A 111 10.47 6.13 -9.19
CA ASP A 111 11.63 5.22 -9.29
C ASP A 111 11.91 4.92 -10.76
N ALA A 112 12.66 5.83 -11.43
CA ALA A 112 12.82 5.88 -12.88
C ALA A 112 13.48 4.63 -13.47
N ASP A 113 14.47 4.07 -12.79
CA ASP A 113 15.22 2.88 -13.23
C ASP A 113 14.77 1.59 -12.51
N GLY A 114 13.90 1.70 -11.51
CA GLY A 114 13.41 0.57 -10.72
C GLY A 114 14.41 0.06 -9.68
N SER A 115 15.46 0.82 -9.39
CA SER A 115 16.51 0.41 -8.45
C SER A 115 16.00 0.35 -7.02
N VAL A 116 15.14 1.29 -6.62
CA VAL A 116 14.54 1.33 -5.30
C VAL A 116 13.58 0.15 -5.12
N ALA A 117 12.66 -0.09 -6.04
CA ALA A 117 11.77 -1.25 -6.00
C ALA A 117 12.55 -2.57 -5.89
N LYS A 118 13.64 -2.71 -6.69
CA LYS A 118 14.53 -3.87 -6.63
C LYS A 118 15.17 -4.05 -5.25
N SER A 119 15.67 -2.97 -4.62
CA SER A 119 16.33 -3.02 -3.32
C SER A 119 15.38 -3.47 -2.21
N PHE A 120 14.11 -3.03 -2.26
CA PHE A 120 13.04 -3.47 -1.36
C PHE A 120 12.49 -4.86 -1.70
N GLY A 121 12.86 -5.44 -2.85
CA GLY A 121 12.39 -6.75 -3.29
C GLY A 121 10.99 -6.73 -3.88
N ALA A 122 10.49 -5.56 -4.30
CA ALA A 122 9.21 -5.41 -4.98
C ALA A 122 9.33 -5.91 -6.44
N LYS A 123 8.96 -7.17 -6.66
CA LYS A 123 9.00 -7.86 -7.97
C LYS A 123 7.61 -8.03 -8.59
N VAL A 124 6.58 -7.92 -7.79
CA VAL A 124 5.17 -8.03 -8.15
C VAL A 124 4.48 -6.75 -7.68
N PHE A 125 3.53 -6.24 -8.43
CA PHE A 125 2.81 -5.02 -8.09
C PHE A 125 1.31 -5.29 -7.87
N PRO A 126 0.70 -4.60 -6.89
CA PRO A 126 1.35 -3.73 -5.92
C PRO A 126 2.17 -4.53 -4.87
N THR A 127 3.20 -3.90 -4.35
CA THR A 127 3.91 -4.36 -3.15
C THR A 127 4.05 -3.18 -2.20
N SER A 128 3.67 -3.37 -0.94
CA SER A 128 3.82 -2.36 0.10
C SER A 128 4.79 -2.79 1.19
N VAL A 129 5.52 -1.83 1.76
CA VAL A 129 6.46 -2.06 2.86
C VAL A 129 6.18 -1.06 3.97
N LEU A 130 5.87 -1.57 5.18
CA LEU A 130 5.74 -0.72 6.36
C LEU A 130 7.10 -0.47 6.99
N ILE A 131 7.40 0.81 7.21
CA ILE A 131 8.58 1.29 7.92
C ILE A 131 8.14 1.87 9.26
N GLY A 132 8.75 1.39 10.34
CA GLY A 132 8.49 1.89 11.68
C GLY A 132 9.13 3.25 11.95
N ARG A 133 8.78 3.88 13.09
CA ARG A 133 9.31 5.19 13.51
C ARG A 133 10.84 5.21 13.67
N ASP A 134 11.44 4.07 13.94
CA ASP A 134 12.89 3.88 14.00
C ASP A 134 13.57 3.80 12.61
N GLY A 135 12.79 3.91 11.54
CA GLY A 135 13.25 3.78 10.16
C GLY A 135 13.54 2.36 9.73
N ARG A 136 13.09 1.35 10.48
CA ARG A 136 13.28 -0.08 10.14
C ARG A 136 12.03 -0.61 9.45
N ALA A 137 12.26 -1.39 8.39
CA ALA A 137 11.19 -2.13 7.72
C ALA A 137 10.64 -3.21 8.67
N ALA A 138 9.31 -3.27 8.78
CA ALA A 138 8.61 -4.16 9.68
C ALA A 138 8.01 -5.37 8.96
N PHE A 139 7.34 -5.12 7.84
CA PHE A 139 6.73 -6.16 7.03
C PHE A 139 6.49 -5.69 5.59
N THR A 140 6.25 -6.65 4.70
CA THR A 140 5.79 -6.42 3.34
C THR A 140 4.37 -6.95 3.16
N VAL A 141 3.61 -6.36 2.24
CA VAL A 141 2.36 -6.92 1.71
C VAL A 141 2.51 -7.00 0.20
N VAL A 142 2.29 -8.18 -0.37
CA VAL A 142 2.38 -8.44 -1.81
C VAL A 142 0.99 -8.72 -2.35
N GLY A 143 0.55 -7.95 -3.32
CA GLY A 143 -0.78 -7.99 -3.90
C GLY A 143 -1.68 -6.87 -3.38
N GLU A 144 -2.81 -6.70 -4.05
CA GLU A 144 -3.82 -5.68 -3.73
C GLU A 144 -4.36 -5.81 -2.31
N MET A 145 -4.58 -4.67 -1.65
CA MET A 145 -5.07 -4.62 -0.27
C MET A 145 -6.06 -3.47 -0.08
N GLU A 146 -7.10 -3.74 0.69
CA GLU A 146 -8.02 -2.70 1.17
C GLU A 146 -7.45 -2.09 2.46
N TRP A 147 -6.69 -0.99 2.32
CA TRP A 147 -5.85 -0.44 3.39
C TRP A 147 -6.60 0.27 4.50
N ASN A 148 -7.80 0.81 4.23
CA ASN A 148 -8.58 1.62 5.19
C ASN A 148 -9.42 0.78 6.18
N ARG A 149 -9.35 -0.56 6.12
CA ARG A 149 -10.05 -1.49 7.02
C ARG A 149 -9.18 -2.66 7.46
N ASP A 150 -9.72 -3.50 8.32
CA ASP A 150 -9.04 -4.74 8.71
C ASP A 150 -8.98 -5.75 7.54
N PRO A 151 -7.88 -6.54 7.52
CA PRO A 151 -6.84 -6.68 8.55
C PRO A 151 -5.71 -5.63 8.49
N ALA A 152 -5.63 -4.78 7.44
CA ALA A 152 -4.51 -3.85 7.22
C ALA A 152 -4.35 -2.86 8.39
N ARG A 153 -5.44 -2.27 8.87
CA ARG A 153 -5.41 -1.34 10.01
C ARG A 153 -4.86 -1.99 11.28
N SER A 154 -5.28 -3.21 11.57
CA SER A 154 -4.78 -3.97 12.72
C SER A 154 -3.29 -4.28 12.61
N TRP A 155 -2.75 -4.48 11.39
CA TRP A 155 -1.31 -4.70 11.18
C TRP A 155 -0.47 -3.46 11.44
N ILE A 156 -1.01 -2.27 11.11
CA ILE A 156 -0.33 -0.98 11.25
C ILE A 156 -0.40 -0.46 12.69
N ALA A 157 -1.52 -0.68 13.37
CA ALA A 157 -1.82 -0.10 14.70
C ALA A 157 -0.69 -0.23 15.75
N PRO A 158 0.06 -1.36 15.87
CA PRO A 158 1.16 -1.48 16.82
C PRO A 158 2.30 -0.47 16.60
N TYR A 159 2.52 -0.04 15.35
CA TYR A 159 3.60 0.88 14.97
C TYR A 159 3.22 2.36 15.17
N LEU A 160 1.92 2.65 15.25
CA LEU A 160 1.39 4.00 15.47
C LEU A 160 1.51 4.44 16.94
N LYS A 161 1.50 3.49 17.87
CA LYS A 161 1.67 3.79 19.29
C LYS A 161 3.07 4.39 19.49
N GLN A 162 3.13 5.58 20.08
CA GLN A 162 4.40 6.16 20.50
C GLN A 162 5.05 5.17 21.47
N GLY A 163 6.25 4.72 21.15
CA GLY A 163 7.09 4.05 22.14
C GLY A 163 7.25 5.04 23.31
N ASN A 164 6.83 4.62 24.49
CA ASN A 164 7.05 5.38 25.71
C ASN A 164 8.55 5.67 25.75
N LYS A 165 8.95 6.95 25.61
CA LYS A 165 10.32 7.35 25.87
C LYS A 165 10.54 7.08 27.36
N ALA A 166 11.19 5.95 27.68
CA ALA A 166 11.80 5.73 28.97
C ALA A 166 13.01 6.65 29.11
#